data_d30548e0732fadeca28098f1724718e4
#
_entry.id   d30548e0732fadeca28098f1724718e4
#
_cell.length_a   1.000
_cell.length_b   1.000
_cell.length_c   1.000
_cell.angle_alpha   90.00
_cell.angle_beta   90.00
_cell.angle_gamma   90.00
#
_symmetry.space_group_name_H-M   'P 1'
#
loop_
_entity.id
_entity.type
_entity.pdbx_description
1 polymer ?
#
loop_
_entity_poly.entity_id
_entity_poly.type
_entity_poly.pdbx_seq_one_letter_code
_entity_poly.pdbx_strand_id
1 'polypeptide(L)'
;MDVLVDSSVWIDYFKGAARSTALDMLIDQNLVVTNDLILAELIPFLLLKKQKALVGLLQKIRRLPLGIDWDHIMELQLSCLRHGNNGVGIPDLIIAQNAKANRSLLYSLDKQLLSLANRMKIRTL
;
A
#
# COMPACT_ATOMS: atom_id res chain seq x y z
N MET A 1 0.30 -5.69 -15.46
CA MET A 1 0.03 -6.15 -14.08
C MET A 1 0.07 -4.95 -13.14
N ASP A 2 -0.98 -4.80 -12.36
CA ASP A 2 -1.07 -3.66 -11.44
C ASP A 2 -0.18 -3.83 -10.22
N VAL A 3 0.36 -2.73 -9.72
CA VAL A 3 1.18 -2.69 -8.50
C VAL A 3 0.53 -1.72 -7.52
N LEU A 4 0.04 -2.25 -6.41
CA LEU A 4 -0.49 -1.43 -5.32
C LEU A 4 0.69 -0.96 -4.46
N VAL A 5 0.89 0.35 -4.43
CA VAL A 5 2.05 0.96 -3.76
C VAL A 5 1.61 1.49 -2.40
N ASP A 6 2.18 0.91 -1.35
CA ASP A 6 1.92 1.29 0.03
C ASP A 6 2.47 2.68 0.37
N SER A 7 1.90 3.30 1.39
CA SER A 7 2.31 4.63 1.85
C SER A 7 3.79 4.72 2.20
N SER A 8 4.38 3.64 2.73
CA SER A 8 5.81 3.61 3.07
C SER A 8 6.72 3.91 1.88
N VAL A 9 6.35 3.42 0.70
CA VAL A 9 7.11 3.66 -0.54
C VAL A 9 6.95 5.11 -0.98
N TRP A 10 5.74 5.65 -0.92
CA TRP A 10 5.48 7.04 -1.29
C TRP A 10 6.22 8.02 -0.35
N ILE A 11 6.25 7.73 0.94
CA ILE A 11 6.98 8.55 1.90
C ILE A 11 8.48 8.54 1.59
N ASP A 12 9.03 7.36 1.27
CA ASP A 12 10.42 7.23 0.87
C ASP A 12 10.70 7.99 -0.43
N TYR A 13 9.80 7.92 -1.39
CA TYR A 13 9.87 8.66 -2.66
C TYR A 13 9.89 10.17 -2.42
N PHE A 14 9.02 10.65 -1.53
CA PHE A 14 8.98 12.06 -1.14
C PHE A 14 10.33 12.52 -0.56
N LYS A 15 11.01 11.66 0.19
CA LYS A 15 12.32 11.98 0.79
C LYS A 15 13.46 11.95 -0.22
N GLY A 16 13.21 11.57 -1.47
CA GLY A 16 14.23 11.53 -2.52
C GLY A 16 15.21 10.39 -2.38
N ALA A 17 14.83 9.27 -1.78
CA ALA A 17 15.71 8.13 -1.61
C ALA A 17 16.08 7.49 -2.95
N ALA A 18 17.28 6.88 -3.04
CA ALA A 18 17.81 6.30 -4.27
C ALA A 18 16.90 5.20 -4.85
N ARG A 19 16.22 4.41 -4.00
CA ARG A 19 15.32 3.35 -4.45
C ARG A 19 14.00 3.84 -5.04
N SER A 20 13.73 5.15 -5.03
CA SER A 20 12.56 5.71 -5.71
C SER A 20 12.64 5.56 -7.24
N THR A 21 13.79 5.17 -7.79
CA THR A 21 13.93 4.85 -9.22
C THR A 21 12.96 3.76 -9.65
N ALA A 22 12.74 2.73 -8.82
CA ALA A 22 11.79 1.67 -9.14
C ALA A 22 10.37 2.21 -9.27
N LEU A 23 9.98 3.12 -8.39
CA LEU A 23 8.67 3.74 -8.42
C LEU A 23 8.50 4.62 -9.65
N ASP A 24 9.51 5.39 -10.04
CA ASP A 24 9.48 6.19 -11.26
C ASP A 24 9.22 5.33 -12.49
N MET A 25 9.87 4.19 -12.59
CA MET A 25 9.66 3.26 -13.71
C MET A 25 8.22 2.74 -13.74
N LEU A 26 7.68 2.38 -12.59
CA LEU A 26 6.29 1.91 -12.49
C LEU A 26 5.29 2.99 -12.88
N ILE A 27 5.54 4.22 -12.47
CA ILE A 27 4.70 5.37 -12.84
C ILE A 27 4.74 5.56 -14.35
N ASP A 28 5.93 5.57 -14.95
CA ASP A 28 6.10 5.76 -16.40
C ASP A 28 5.41 4.66 -17.19
N GLN A 29 5.37 3.44 -16.69
CA GLN A 29 4.71 2.30 -17.33
C GLN A 29 3.22 2.22 -17.01
N ASN A 30 2.70 3.14 -16.23
CA ASN A 30 1.28 3.19 -15.83
C ASN A 30 0.81 1.92 -15.10
N LEU A 31 1.68 1.36 -14.28
CA LEU A 31 1.39 0.14 -13.53
C LEU A 31 0.95 0.40 -12.09
N VAL A 32 1.13 1.64 -11.59
CA VAL A 32 0.83 1.98 -10.21
C VAL A 32 -0.67 2.10 -10.01
N VAL A 33 -1.17 1.47 -8.94
CA VAL A 33 -2.54 1.67 -8.46
C VAL A 33 -2.49 2.06 -6.98
N THR A 34 -3.57 2.64 -6.51
CA THR A 34 -3.73 3.04 -5.12
C THR A 34 -5.14 2.71 -4.65
N ASN A 35 -5.48 3.10 -3.44
CA ASN A 35 -6.84 3.03 -2.92
C ASN A 35 -7.09 4.20 -1.99
N ASP A 36 -8.34 4.38 -1.60
CA ASP A 36 -8.74 5.52 -0.77
C ASP A 36 -8.09 5.50 0.62
N LEU A 37 -7.81 4.31 1.16
CA LEU A 37 -7.14 4.20 2.46
C LEU A 37 -5.71 4.76 2.38
N ILE A 38 -4.95 4.34 1.37
CA ILE A 38 -3.58 4.83 1.16
C ILE A 38 -3.59 6.34 0.95
N LEU A 39 -4.51 6.85 0.12
CA LEU A 39 -4.63 8.29 -0.13
C LEU A 39 -4.98 9.06 1.15
N ALA A 40 -5.87 8.52 1.97
CA ALA A 40 -6.25 9.14 3.23
C ALA A 40 -5.08 9.24 4.22
N GLU A 41 -4.17 8.28 4.17
CA GLU A 41 -2.95 8.32 4.99
C GLU A 41 -1.92 9.32 4.45
N LEU A 42 -1.77 9.38 3.12
CA LEU A 42 -0.72 10.16 2.47
C LEU A 42 -1.06 11.62 2.23
N ILE A 43 -2.24 11.91 1.70
CA ILE A 43 -2.54 13.25 1.20
C ILE A 43 -2.48 14.30 2.30
N PRO A 44 -3.06 14.10 3.49
CA PRO A 44 -2.94 15.09 4.55
C PRO A 44 -1.49 15.36 4.96
N PHE A 45 -0.67 14.31 5.06
CA PHE A 45 0.74 14.44 5.36
C PHE A 45 1.47 15.27 4.30
N LEU A 46 1.24 14.98 3.02
CA LEU A 46 1.89 15.70 1.92
C LEU A 46 1.42 17.14 1.80
N LEU A 47 0.16 17.42 2.10
CA LEU A 47 -0.36 18.79 2.13
C LEU A 47 0.31 19.59 3.25
N LEU A 48 0.50 18.99 4.42
CA LEU A 48 1.22 19.62 5.51
C LEU A 48 2.65 19.96 5.10
N LYS A 49 3.27 19.12 4.29
CA LYS A 49 4.62 19.34 3.75
C LYS A 49 4.64 20.17 2.48
N LYS A 50 3.50 20.75 2.08
CA LYS A 50 3.37 21.62 0.90
C LYS A 50 3.76 20.95 -0.41
N GLN A 51 3.51 19.65 -0.53
CA GLN A 51 3.87 18.85 -1.71
C GLN A 51 2.69 18.74 -2.68
N LYS A 52 2.21 19.88 -3.18
CA LYS A 52 1.03 19.94 -4.05
C LYS A 52 1.18 19.16 -5.35
N ALA A 53 2.37 19.17 -5.94
CA ALA A 53 2.62 18.46 -7.20
C ALA A 53 2.48 16.96 -7.02
N LEU A 54 3.00 16.41 -5.92
CA LEU A 54 2.89 14.99 -5.62
C LEU A 54 1.44 14.60 -5.28
N VAL A 55 0.72 15.45 -4.55
CA VAL A 55 -0.70 15.23 -4.29
C VAL A 55 -1.47 15.17 -5.60
N GLY A 56 -1.20 16.07 -6.55
CA GLY A 56 -1.82 16.06 -7.86
C GLY A 56 -1.53 14.78 -8.63
N LEU A 57 -0.31 14.28 -8.57
CA LEU A 57 0.06 13.00 -9.17
C LEU A 57 -0.76 11.85 -8.56
N LEU A 58 -0.80 11.77 -7.23
CA LEU A 58 -1.52 10.72 -6.52
C LEU A 58 -3.01 10.69 -6.87
N GLN A 59 -3.62 11.86 -7.01
CA GLN A 59 -5.05 11.96 -7.34
C GLN A 59 -5.37 11.48 -8.75
N LYS A 60 -4.39 11.40 -9.63
CA LYS A 60 -4.55 10.91 -11.01
C LYS A 60 -4.32 9.40 -11.14
N ILE A 61 -3.77 8.77 -10.12
CA ILE A 61 -3.50 7.34 -10.15
C ILE A 61 -4.83 6.57 -10.03
N ARG A 62 -4.94 5.49 -10.81
CA ARG A 62 -6.12 4.63 -10.78
C ARG A 62 -6.30 4.03 -9.39
N ARG A 63 -7.53 4.09 -8.88
CA ARG A 63 -7.89 3.55 -7.56
C ARG A 63 -8.53 2.19 -7.69
N LEU A 64 -8.07 1.25 -6.88
CA LEU A 64 -8.76 -0.02 -6.71
C LEU A 64 -9.94 0.19 -5.76
N PRO A 65 -11.10 -0.40 -6.04
CA PRO A 65 -12.22 -0.31 -5.10
C PRO A 65 -11.90 -1.04 -3.80
N LEU A 66 -12.32 -0.45 -2.68
CA LEU A 66 -12.13 -1.02 -1.35
C LEU A 66 -13.38 -1.80 -0.93
N GLY A 67 -13.62 -2.95 -1.51
CA GLY A 67 -14.69 -3.83 -1.04
C GLY A 67 -14.24 -4.57 0.21
N ILE A 68 -14.30 -3.92 1.37
CA ILE A 68 -13.79 -4.48 2.62
C ILE A 68 -14.68 -5.60 3.13
N ASP A 69 -14.12 -6.79 3.27
CA ASP A 69 -14.75 -7.92 3.93
C ASP A 69 -14.30 -7.94 5.39
N TRP A 70 -15.16 -7.41 6.27
CA TRP A 70 -14.81 -7.24 7.68
C TRP A 70 -14.64 -8.56 8.41
N ASP A 71 -15.42 -9.59 8.06
CA ASP A 71 -15.22 -10.91 8.68
C ASP A 71 -13.85 -11.47 8.36
N HIS A 72 -13.40 -11.31 7.11
CA HIS A 72 -12.07 -11.73 6.70
C HIS A 72 -10.99 -10.90 7.40
N ILE A 73 -11.21 -9.59 7.58
CA ILE A 73 -10.27 -8.74 8.33
C ILE A 73 -10.12 -9.26 9.76
N MET A 74 -11.21 -9.63 10.42
CA MET A 74 -11.14 -10.18 11.78
C MET A 74 -10.37 -11.52 11.81
N GLU A 75 -10.55 -12.38 10.81
CA GLU A 75 -9.80 -13.62 10.70
C GLU A 75 -8.31 -13.35 10.51
N LEU A 76 -7.94 -12.39 9.67
CA LEU A 76 -6.55 -11.99 9.45
C LEU A 76 -5.93 -11.45 10.73
N GLN A 77 -6.67 -10.60 11.46
CA GLN A 77 -6.20 -10.05 12.73
C GLN A 77 -5.93 -11.17 13.74
N LEU A 78 -6.84 -12.13 13.86
CA LEU A 78 -6.66 -13.27 14.74
C LEU A 78 -5.42 -14.08 14.36
N SER A 79 -5.21 -14.31 13.07
CA SER A 79 -4.02 -15.00 12.56
C SER A 79 -2.74 -14.24 12.93
N CYS A 80 -2.72 -12.92 12.78
CA CYS A 80 -1.57 -12.11 13.15
C CYS A 80 -1.25 -12.22 14.64
N LEU A 81 -2.26 -12.16 15.50
CA LEU A 81 -2.08 -12.29 16.95
C LEU A 81 -1.51 -13.67 17.32
N ARG A 82 -2.00 -14.73 16.67
CA ARG A 82 -1.55 -16.09 16.92
C ARG A 82 -0.09 -16.31 16.48
N HIS A 83 0.36 -15.62 15.45
CA HIS A 83 1.72 -15.78 14.91
C HIS A 83 2.69 -14.72 15.45
N GLY A 84 2.29 -13.95 16.47
CA GLY A 84 3.17 -12.94 17.07
C GLY A 84 3.43 -11.74 16.17
N ASN A 85 2.64 -11.53 15.11
CA ASN A 85 2.79 -10.43 14.19
C ASN A 85 1.96 -9.22 14.66
N ASN A 86 2.30 -8.71 15.85
CA ASN A 86 1.51 -7.72 16.57
C ASN A 86 1.68 -6.29 16.03
N GLY A 87 2.67 -6.07 15.17
CA GLY A 87 2.91 -4.76 14.55
C GLY A 87 2.01 -4.45 13.36
N VAL A 88 1.17 -5.39 12.95
CA VAL A 88 0.26 -5.20 11.81
C VAL A 88 -1.03 -4.57 12.31
N GLY A 89 -1.31 -3.35 11.83
CA GLY A 89 -2.56 -2.66 12.17
C GLY A 89 -3.69 -3.00 11.22
N ILE A 90 -4.90 -2.60 11.57
CA ILE A 90 -6.08 -2.81 10.73
C ILE A 90 -5.89 -2.22 9.32
N PRO A 91 -5.32 -1.01 9.15
CA PRO A 91 -5.07 -0.48 7.80
C PRO A 91 -4.21 -1.41 6.93
N ASP A 92 -3.19 -2.05 7.51
CA ASP A 92 -2.33 -2.98 6.78
C ASP A 92 -3.11 -4.22 6.31
N LEU A 93 -4.01 -4.72 7.14
CA LEU A 93 -4.88 -5.85 6.79
C LEU A 93 -5.78 -5.48 5.61
N ILE A 94 -6.33 -4.29 5.61
CA ILE A 94 -7.18 -3.79 4.53
C ILE A 94 -6.37 -3.66 3.24
N ILE A 95 -5.17 -3.12 3.30
CA ILE A 95 -4.28 -2.99 2.14
C ILE A 95 -3.95 -4.37 1.56
N ALA A 96 -3.57 -5.32 2.40
CA ALA A 96 -3.25 -6.67 1.97
C ALA A 96 -4.47 -7.36 1.34
N GLN A 97 -5.64 -7.25 1.98
CA GLN A 97 -6.88 -7.81 1.43
C GLN A 97 -7.21 -7.20 0.07
N ASN A 98 -7.04 -5.88 -0.06
CA ASN A 98 -7.31 -5.16 -1.30
C ASN A 98 -6.38 -5.63 -2.43
N ALA A 99 -5.09 -5.79 -2.14
CA ALA A 99 -4.13 -6.29 -3.13
C ALA A 99 -4.52 -7.70 -3.61
N LYS A 100 -4.84 -8.58 -2.67
CA LYS A 100 -5.19 -9.96 -3.00
C LYS A 100 -6.49 -10.05 -3.80
N ALA A 101 -7.51 -9.32 -3.40
CA ALA A 101 -8.80 -9.33 -4.08
C ALA A 101 -8.71 -8.85 -5.53
N ASN A 102 -7.81 -7.92 -5.81
CA ASN A 102 -7.61 -7.35 -7.14
C ASN A 102 -6.44 -7.99 -7.89
N ARG A 103 -5.82 -9.02 -7.34
CA ARG A 103 -4.68 -9.74 -7.94
C ARG A 103 -3.55 -8.80 -8.34
N SER A 104 -3.33 -7.75 -7.56
CA SER A 104 -2.22 -6.83 -7.79
C SER A 104 -0.98 -7.30 -7.04
N LEU A 105 0.18 -6.88 -7.54
CA LEU A 105 1.41 -6.95 -6.74
C LEU A 105 1.28 -5.94 -5.60
N LEU A 106 1.98 -6.19 -4.51
CA LEU A 106 2.09 -5.23 -3.41
C LEU A 106 3.54 -4.73 -3.33
N TYR A 107 3.72 -3.41 -3.36
CA TYR A 107 5.01 -2.79 -3.17
C TYR A 107 5.01 -2.03 -1.84
N SER A 108 5.82 -2.48 -0.90
CA SER A 108 5.91 -1.90 0.44
C SER A 108 7.35 -1.98 0.95
N LEU A 109 7.70 -1.05 1.83
CA LEU A 109 8.96 -1.08 2.59
C LEU A 109 8.72 -1.49 4.05
N ASP A 110 7.47 -1.72 4.44
CA ASP A 110 7.08 -2.11 5.79
C ASP A 110 7.24 -3.62 5.95
N LYS A 111 8.17 -4.04 6.81
CA LYS A 111 8.46 -5.46 7.03
C LYS A 111 7.27 -6.22 7.58
N GLN A 112 6.44 -5.61 8.41
CA GLN A 112 5.27 -6.26 8.98
C GLN A 112 4.23 -6.54 7.90
N LEU A 113 3.98 -5.56 7.02
CA LEU A 113 3.07 -5.74 5.90
C LEU A 113 3.58 -6.79 4.91
N LEU A 114 4.89 -6.80 4.63
CA LEU A 114 5.50 -7.80 3.74
C LEU A 114 5.39 -9.21 4.32
N SER A 115 5.56 -9.36 5.64
CA SER A 115 5.39 -10.64 6.32
C SER A 115 3.96 -11.15 6.18
N LEU A 116 2.97 -10.27 6.39
CA LEU A 116 1.57 -10.60 6.20
C LEU A 116 1.28 -11.00 4.75
N ALA A 117 1.79 -10.23 3.79
CA ALA A 117 1.60 -10.51 2.37
C ALA A 117 2.15 -11.89 2.00
N ASN A 118 3.31 -12.24 2.52
CA ASN A 118 3.91 -13.56 2.29
C ASN A 118 3.01 -14.67 2.81
N ARG A 119 2.46 -14.54 4.02
CA ARG A 119 1.54 -15.54 4.58
C ARG A 119 0.25 -15.63 3.78
N MET A 120 -0.23 -14.54 3.21
CA MET A 120 -1.43 -14.50 2.37
C MET A 120 -1.16 -14.92 0.93
N LYS A 121 0.09 -15.22 0.58
CA LYS A 121 0.53 -15.59 -0.77
C LYS A 121 0.25 -14.46 -1.78
N ILE A 122 0.43 -13.23 -1.35
CA ILE A 122 0.40 -12.05 -2.23
C ILE A 122 1.81 -11.86 -2.77
N ARG A 123 1.93 -11.69 -4.09
CA ARG A 123 3.22 -11.40 -4.70
C ARG A 123 3.63 -9.97 -4.38
N THR A 124 4.90 -9.80 -4.02
CA THR A 124 5.46 -8.49 -3.66
C THR A 124 6.56 -8.11 -4.63
N LEU A 125 6.78 -6.81 -4.70
CA LEU A 125 7.85 -6.27 -5.54
C LEU A 125 9.15 -6.14 -4.75
#